data_db193ec01fb76006f9549d26f9cfe72d
#
_entry.id   db193ec01fb76006f9549d26f9cfe72d
#
_cell.length_a   1.000
_cell.length_b   1.000
_cell.length_c   1.000
_cell.angle_alpha   90.00
_cell.angle_beta   90.00
_cell.angle_gamma   90.00
#
_symmetry.space_group_name_H-M   'P 1'
#
loop_
_entity.id
_entity.type
_entity.pdbx_description
1 polymer ?
#
loop_
_entity_poly.entity_id
_entity_poly.type
_entity_poly.pdbx_seq_one_letter_code
_entity_poly.pdbx_strand_id
1 'polypeptide(L)'
;MDAIWFQQTLERAGASQADLARHLRLAPSAVSRMVKGERQMKLLEAVQIATFLGVSQDEVLRHAGASAEAAPRVGPARRGRPPRAFIVPAAPPRAEPIPIRSAARGGGDQQMFLEDGPIGYTQRPANLGGVRGAYAIYMVGDSMEPRYEQGWLLHVNPFKPATHERDVVVFKTGQAVLIKQFVRWDSNALVLYQLNPPEELRVPRDEVLECHLVVGVDQEG
;
A
#
# COMPACT_ATOMS: atom_id res chain seq x y z
N MET A 1 -33.48 -3.38 -8.01
CA MET A 1 -33.23 -2.79 -6.69
C MET A 1 -34.25 -3.33 -5.71
N ASP A 2 -33.84 -3.80 -4.55
CA ASP A 2 -34.70 -4.34 -3.51
C ASP A 2 -35.08 -3.21 -2.52
N ALA A 3 -36.19 -2.51 -2.81
CA ALA A 3 -36.64 -1.38 -2.01
C ALA A 3 -37.02 -1.77 -0.56
N ILE A 4 -37.50 -3.01 -0.38
CA ILE A 4 -37.90 -3.52 0.93
C ILE A 4 -36.68 -3.71 1.81
N TRP A 5 -35.62 -4.31 1.27
CA TRP A 5 -34.36 -4.50 1.98
C TRP A 5 -33.74 -3.16 2.39
N PHE A 6 -33.70 -2.19 1.50
CA PHE A 6 -33.17 -0.85 1.80
C PHE A 6 -33.96 -0.15 2.90
N GLN A 7 -35.27 -0.26 2.88
CA GLN A 7 -36.14 0.36 3.90
C GLN A 7 -35.91 -0.31 5.27
N GLN A 8 -35.92 -1.62 5.32
CA GLN A 8 -35.66 -2.38 6.56
C GLN A 8 -34.27 -2.13 7.14
N THR A 9 -33.27 -1.96 6.26
CA THR A 9 -31.89 -1.72 6.71
C THR A 9 -31.72 -0.29 7.22
N LEU A 10 -32.40 0.70 6.64
CA LEU A 10 -32.48 2.07 7.16
C LEU A 10 -33.15 2.10 8.54
N GLU A 11 -34.29 1.41 8.71
CA GLU A 11 -35.00 1.31 9.99
C GLU A 11 -34.10 0.65 11.05
N ARG A 12 -33.39 -0.41 10.72
CA ARG A 12 -32.43 -1.09 11.60
C ARG A 12 -31.26 -0.19 12.02
N ALA A 13 -30.82 0.69 11.11
CA ALA A 13 -29.78 1.68 11.39
C ALA A 13 -30.34 2.94 12.12
N GLY A 14 -31.64 2.98 12.41
CA GLY A 14 -32.28 4.15 13.04
C GLY A 14 -32.25 5.42 12.18
N ALA A 15 -32.14 5.27 10.86
CA ALA A 15 -31.95 6.37 9.93
C ALA A 15 -33.06 6.45 8.89
N SER A 16 -33.32 7.66 8.39
CA SER A 16 -34.30 7.93 7.32
C SER A 16 -33.63 8.07 5.95
N GLN A 17 -34.40 7.99 4.87
CA GLN A 17 -33.93 8.31 3.52
C GLN A 17 -33.41 9.77 3.42
N ALA A 18 -33.92 10.69 4.24
CA ALA A 18 -33.42 12.06 4.29
C ALA A 18 -32.03 12.15 4.93
N ASP A 19 -31.73 11.31 5.95
CA ASP A 19 -30.45 11.23 6.58
C ASP A 19 -29.41 10.63 5.62
N LEU A 20 -29.79 9.58 4.89
CA LEU A 20 -28.97 8.99 3.84
C LEU A 20 -28.70 10.01 2.71
N ALA A 21 -29.68 10.81 2.32
CA ALA A 21 -29.51 11.86 1.31
C ALA A 21 -28.47 12.91 1.76
N ARG A 22 -28.54 13.34 3.02
CA ARG A 22 -27.57 14.27 3.61
C ARG A 22 -26.16 13.66 3.63
N HIS A 23 -26.05 12.39 4.02
CA HIS A 23 -24.76 11.67 4.04
C HIS A 23 -24.13 11.57 2.65
N LEU A 24 -24.93 11.22 1.64
CA LEU A 24 -24.49 11.11 0.24
C LEU A 24 -24.35 12.46 -0.48
N ARG A 25 -24.72 13.58 0.17
CA ARG A 25 -24.80 14.92 -0.43
C ARG A 25 -25.65 14.95 -1.71
N LEU A 26 -26.76 14.21 -1.69
CA LEU A 26 -27.71 14.12 -2.79
C LEU A 26 -29.06 14.74 -2.39
N ALA A 27 -29.84 15.14 -3.39
CA ALA A 27 -31.21 15.53 -3.15
C ALA A 27 -32.07 14.35 -2.66
N PRO A 28 -32.99 14.52 -1.69
CA PRO A 28 -33.84 13.42 -1.21
C PRO A 28 -34.62 12.68 -2.31
N SER A 29 -35.04 13.40 -3.36
CA SER A 29 -35.66 12.81 -4.55
C SER A 29 -34.71 11.87 -5.34
N ALA A 30 -33.43 12.14 -5.31
CA ALA A 30 -32.42 11.28 -5.97
C ALA A 30 -32.25 9.95 -5.22
N VAL A 31 -32.22 9.99 -3.88
CA VAL A 31 -32.18 8.80 -3.03
C VAL A 31 -33.46 7.99 -3.16
N SER A 32 -34.65 8.64 -3.14
CA SER A 32 -35.91 7.94 -3.33
C SER A 32 -35.97 7.21 -4.67
N ARG A 33 -35.57 7.86 -5.77
CA ARG A 33 -35.49 7.23 -7.10
C ARG A 33 -34.46 6.09 -7.15
N MET A 34 -33.36 6.23 -6.45
CA MET A 34 -32.32 5.20 -6.35
C MET A 34 -32.87 3.97 -5.60
N VAL A 35 -33.55 4.14 -4.45
CA VAL A 35 -34.15 3.05 -3.68
C VAL A 35 -35.28 2.37 -4.46
N LYS A 36 -36.04 3.11 -5.27
CA LYS A 36 -37.08 2.55 -6.17
C LYS A 36 -36.52 1.85 -7.42
N GLY A 37 -35.22 1.97 -7.68
CA GLY A 37 -34.57 1.38 -8.88
C GLY A 37 -34.72 2.23 -10.16
N GLU A 38 -35.25 3.43 -10.04
CA GLU A 38 -35.44 4.37 -11.15
C GLU A 38 -34.18 5.16 -11.51
N ARG A 39 -33.16 5.06 -10.63
CA ARG A 39 -31.81 5.61 -10.81
C ARG A 39 -30.79 4.56 -10.46
N GLN A 40 -29.81 4.37 -11.34
CA GLN A 40 -28.68 3.47 -11.04
C GLN A 40 -27.82 4.04 -9.92
N MET A 41 -27.43 3.18 -8.98
CA MET A 41 -26.49 3.47 -7.92
C MET A 41 -25.07 3.44 -8.49
N LYS A 42 -24.28 4.47 -8.20
CA LYS A 42 -22.84 4.49 -8.54
C LYS A 42 -22.05 3.68 -7.52
N LEU A 43 -20.91 3.13 -7.93
CA LEU A 43 -20.04 2.32 -7.05
C LEU A 43 -19.62 3.08 -5.78
N LEU A 44 -19.26 4.36 -5.91
CA LEU A 44 -18.94 5.23 -4.77
C LEU A 44 -20.13 5.45 -3.83
N GLU A 45 -21.34 5.56 -4.38
CA GLU A 45 -22.54 5.67 -3.57
C GLU A 45 -22.81 4.38 -2.78
N ALA A 46 -22.55 3.21 -3.39
CA ALA A 46 -22.68 1.92 -2.72
C ALA A 46 -21.72 1.78 -1.52
N VAL A 47 -20.47 2.23 -1.66
CA VAL A 47 -19.50 2.25 -0.56
C VAL A 47 -19.96 3.16 0.58
N GLN A 48 -20.42 4.37 0.26
CA GLN A 48 -20.91 5.32 1.27
C GLN A 48 -22.19 4.82 1.97
N ILE A 49 -23.10 4.18 1.23
CA ILE A 49 -24.31 3.56 1.77
C ILE A 49 -23.93 2.40 2.71
N ALA A 50 -23.01 1.53 2.32
CA ALA A 50 -22.52 0.42 3.13
C ALA A 50 -21.97 0.91 4.47
N THR A 51 -21.14 1.95 4.44
CA THR A 51 -20.56 2.59 5.64
C THR A 51 -21.65 3.21 6.53
N PHE A 52 -22.64 3.91 5.92
CA PHE A 52 -23.73 4.57 6.65
C PHE A 52 -24.68 3.57 7.32
N LEU A 53 -25.00 2.46 6.64
CA LEU A 53 -25.91 1.43 7.13
C LEU A 53 -25.22 0.36 8.01
N GLY A 54 -23.90 0.35 8.09
CA GLY A 54 -23.14 -0.65 8.84
C GLY A 54 -23.19 -2.06 8.23
N VAL A 55 -23.36 -2.17 6.90
CA VAL A 55 -23.42 -3.43 6.14
C VAL A 55 -22.26 -3.53 5.17
N SER A 56 -22.02 -4.73 4.61
CA SER A 56 -20.95 -4.89 3.61
C SER A 56 -21.33 -4.24 2.27
N GLN A 57 -20.32 -3.79 1.53
CA GLN A 57 -20.50 -3.23 0.18
C GLN A 57 -21.16 -4.26 -0.76
N ASP A 58 -20.76 -5.53 -0.66
CA ASP A 58 -21.30 -6.62 -1.49
C ASP A 58 -22.78 -6.85 -1.22
N GLU A 59 -23.22 -6.66 0.01
CA GLU A 59 -24.62 -6.76 0.39
C GLU A 59 -25.45 -5.62 -0.23
N VAL A 60 -24.96 -4.38 -0.16
CA VAL A 60 -25.58 -3.24 -0.83
C VAL A 60 -25.68 -3.45 -2.34
N LEU A 61 -24.59 -3.88 -2.99
CA LEU A 61 -24.56 -4.12 -4.44
C LEU A 61 -25.51 -5.24 -4.87
N ARG A 62 -25.60 -6.33 -4.10
CA ARG A 62 -26.50 -7.46 -4.35
C ARG A 62 -27.97 -7.01 -4.34
N HIS A 63 -28.37 -6.21 -3.36
CA HIS A 63 -29.74 -5.69 -3.23
C HIS A 63 -30.00 -4.46 -4.12
N ALA A 64 -28.95 -3.78 -4.58
CA ALA A 64 -29.05 -2.73 -5.58
C ALA A 64 -29.41 -3.26 -6.99
N GLY A 65 -29.40 -4.59 -7.19
CA GLY A 65 -29.64 -5.19 -8.50
C GLY A 65 -28.46 -5.02 -9.46
N ALA A 66 -27.28 -4.73 -8.93
CA ALA A 66 -26.03 -4.73 -9.66
C ALA A 66 -25.50 -6.18 -9.73
N SER A 67 -26.22 -7.06 -10.43
CA SER A 67 -25.62 -8.28 -10.94
C SER A 67 -24.48 -7.87 -11.88
N ALA A 68 -23.37 -8.55 -11.81
CA ALA A 68 -22.20 -8.35 -12.66
C ALA A 68 -22.44 -8.66 -14.15
N GLU A 69 -23.65 -8.37 -14.64
CA GLU A 69 -24.10 -8.69 -15.99
C GLU A 69 -25.04 -7.62 -16.53
N ALA A 70 -24.46 -6.53 -16.98
CA ALA A 70 -25.10 -5.63 -17.92
C ALA A 70 -24.07 -5.14 -18.95
N ALA A 71 -23.71 -6.07 -19.84
CA ALA A 71 -23.23 -5.65 -21.15
C ALA A 71 -24.36 -4.90 -21.88
N PRO A 72 -24.10 -3.78 -22.55
CA PRO A 72 -25.12 -3.06 -23.30
C PRO A 72 -25.62 -3.95 -24.45
N ARG A 73 -26.93 -4.17 -24.51
CA ARG A 73 -27.58 -4.83 -25.64
C ARG A 73 -27.46 -3.91 -26.87
N VAL A 74 -26.51 -4.23 -27.72
CA VAL A 74 -26.40 -3.63 -29.06
C VAL A 74 -27.40 -4.34 -29.97
N GLY A 75 -28.32 -3.57 -30.60
CA GLY A 75 -29.20 -4.07 -31.64
C GLY A 75 -28.42 -4.57 -32.88
N PRO A 76 -29.05 -5.28 -33.84
CA PRO A 76 -28.35 -5.99 -34.89
C PRO A 76 -27.50 -5.06 -35.75
N ALA A 77 -26.20 -5.11 -35.57
CA ALA A 77 -25.23 -4.36 -36.33
C ALA A 77 -24.92 -5.08 -37.66
N ARG A 78 -24.85 -4.31 -38.71
CA ARG A 78 -24.42 -4.71 -40.07
C ARG A 78 -23.05 -5.39 -39.97
N ARG A 79 -22.86 -6.46 -40.78
CA ARG A 79 -21.61 -7.25 -40.91
C ARG A 79 -20.44 -6.33 -41.34
N GLY A 80 -19.74 -5.80 -40.38
CA GLY A 80 -18.43 -5.20 -40.55
C GLY A 80 -17.44 -5.97 -39.67
N ARG A 81 -16.16 -6.02 -40.14
CA ARG A 81 -15.03 -6.70 -39.49
C ARG A 81 -15.06 -6.48 -37.96
N PRO A 82 -14.96 -7.52 -37.11
CA PRO A 82 -15.03 -7.35 -35.68
C PRO A 82 -13.92 -6.41 -35.20
N PRO A 83 -14.22 -5.40 -34.36
CA PRO A 83 -13.20 -4.60 -33.77
C PRO A 83 -12.30 -5.51 -32.90
N ARG A 84 -10.99 -5.31 -33.05
CA ARG A 84 -10.00 -6.01 -32.24
C ARG A 84 -10.36 -5.70 -30.77
N ALA A 85 -10.79 -6.71 -30.02
CA ALA A 85 -11.09 -6.54 -28.61
C ALA A 85 -9.80 -6.08 -27.91
N PHE A 86 -9.80 -4.83 -27.45
CA PHE A 86 -8.79 -4.40 -26.48
C PHE A 86 -9.11 -5.15 -25.18
N ILE A 87 -8.34 -6.21 -24.93
CA ILE A 87 -8.31 -6.81 -23.59
C ILE A 87 -7.67 -5.75 -22.69
N VAL A 88 -8.50 -5.02 -21.94
CA VAL A 88 -8.00 -4.23 -20.83
C VAL A 88 -7.53 -5.26 -19.80
N PRO A 89 -6.22 -5.36 -19.53
CA PRO A 89 -5.75 -6.27 -18.50
C PRO A 89 -6.49 -5.92 -17.20
N ALA A 90 -7.06 -6.93 -16.54
CA ALA A 90 -7.61 -6.73 -15.20
C ALA A 90 -6.50 -6.10 -14.35
N ALA A 91 -6.83 -4.99 -13.68
CA ALA A 91 -5.87 -4.37 -12.78
C ALA A 91 -5.37 -5.45 -11.82
N PRO A 92 -4.05 -5.62 -11.67
CA PRO A 92 -3.53 -6.63 -10.76
C PRO A 92 -4.14 -6.40 -9.37
N PRO A 93 -4.45 -7.46 -8.61
CA PRO A 93 -4.96 -7.33 -7.26
C PRO A 93 -4.00 -6.38 -6.50
N ARG A 94 -4.57 -5.38 -5.83
CA ARG A 94 -3.76 -4.44 -5.04
C ARG A 94 -2.95 -5.26 -4.05
N ALA A 95 -1.64 -5.24 -4.21
CA ALA A 95 -0.74 -5.90 -3.28
C ALA A 95 -0.94 -5.30 -1.89
N GLU A 96 -0.96 -6.13 -0.85
CA GLU A 96 -1.06 -5.66 0.53
C GLU A 96 0.03 -4.63 0.82
N PRO A 97 -0.30 -3.53 1.51
CA PRO A 97 0.69 -2.52 1.84
C PRO A 97 1.82 -3.11 2.68
N ILE A 98 2.99 -2.49 2.65
CA ILE A 98 4.13 -2.88 3.49
C ILE A 98 4.28 -1.91 4.66
N PRO A 99 4.70 -2.42 5.84
CA PRO A 99 4.91 -1.57 7.01
C PRO A 99 6.11 -0.63 6.80
N ILE A 100 5.99 0.58 7.31
CA ILE A 100 7.09 1.54 7.42
C ILE A 100 7.68 1.38 8.82
N ARG A 101 8.97 1.04 8.90
CA ARG A 101 9.73 0.99 10.14
C ARG A 101 10.39 2.34 10.38
N SER A 102 10.36 2.83 11.59
CA SER A 102 11.09 4.01 12.00
C SER A 102 12.42 3.63 12.63
N ALA A 103 13.41 4.48 12.40
CA ALA A 103 14.66 4.45 13.12
C ALA A 103 15.01 5.87 13.58
N ALA A 104 15.23 6.05 14.87
CA ALA A 104 15.64 7.30 15.44
C ALA A 104 17.17 7.39 15.50
N ARG A 105 17.73 8.59 15.24
CA ARG A 105 19.16 8.84 15.40
C ARG A 105 19.51 8.87 16.89
N GLY A 106 20.41 8.00 17.32
CA GLY A 106 20.88 7.97 18.69
C GLY A 106 22.39 8.11 18.78
N GLY A 107 22.89 8.98 19.66
CA GLY A 107 24.30 9.09 19.99
C GLY A 107 25.21 9.73 18.93
N GLY A 108 26.51 9.81 19.25
CA GLY A 108 27.54 10.47 18.43
C GLY A 108 28.01 9.69 17.20
N ASP A 109 27.59 8.42 17.02
CA ASP A 109 28.17 7.49 16.04
C ASP A 109 27.31 7.24 14.81
N GLN A 110 26.41 8.15 14.44
CA GLN A 110 25.49 8.01 13.30
C GLN A 110 24.67 6.70 13.29
N GLN A 111 24.59 6.03 14.44
CA GLN A 111 23.79 4.81 14.58
C GLN A 111 22.31 5.19 14.71
N MET A 112 21.49 4.45 13.98
CA MET A 112 20.04 4.54 14.11
C MET A 112 19.57 3.40 15.01
N PHE A 113 18.56 3.66 15.80
CA PHE A 113 17.91 2.64 16.66
C PHE A 113 16.51 2.39 16.15
N LEU A 114 16.17 1.12 15.96
CA LEU A 114 14.83 0.73 15.51
C LEU A 114 13.82 1.03 16.62
N GLU A 115 12.74 1.71 16.26
CA GLU A 115 11.60 1.88 17.15
C GLU A 115 10.68 0.64 17.10
N ASP A 116 10.00 0.36 18.21
CA ASP A 116 9.10 -0.78 18.30
C ASP A 116 7.84 -0.56 17.44
N GLY A 117 7.63 -1.46 16.50
CA GLY A 117 6.44 -1.49 15.65
C GLY A 117 6.53 -0.58 14.41
N PRO A 118 5.56 -0.72 13.50
CA PRO A 118 5.46 0.13 12.32
C PRO A 118 4.85 1.49 12.65
N ILE A 119 5.43 2.56 12.11
CA ILE A 119 4.88 3.93 12.22
C ILE A 119 3.81 4.23 11.18
N GLY A 120 3.64 3.35 10.18
CA GLY A 120 2.67 3.51 9.10
C GLY A 120 2.79 2.39 8.08
N TYR A 121 2.10 2.58 6.96
CA TYR A 121 2.10 1.64 5.85
C TYR A 121 2.21 2.40 4.53
N THR A 122 2.96 1.86 3.57
CA THR A 122 3.06 2.40 2.21
C THR A 122 2.61 1.36 1.18
N GLN A 123 2.30 1.84 -0.02
CA GLN A 123 1.94 0.95 -1.11
C GLN A 123 3.10 0.01 -1.45
N ARG A 124 2.81 -1.27 -1.58
CA ARG A 124 3.83 -2.27 -1.94
C ARG A 124 4.29 -2.06 -3.39
N PRO A 125 5.57 -1.81 -3.64
CA PRO A 125 6.11 -1.76 -4.99
C PRO A 125 6.00 -3.10 -5.72
N ALA A 126 5.89 -3.07 -7.05
CA ALA A 126 5.71 -4.28 -7.86
C ALA A 126 6.85 -5.29 -7.69
N ASN A 127 8.09 -4.82 -7.50
CA ASN A 127 9.28 -5.67 -7.28
C ASN A 127 9.31 -6.35 -5.90
N LEU A 128 8.40 -5.98 -4.99
CA LEU A 128 8.16 -6.63 -3.70
C LEU A 128 6.87 -7.46 -3.68
N GLY A 129 6.21 -7.65 -4.83
CA GLY A 129 5.02 -8.49 -4.95
C GLY A 129 5.30 -9.91 -4.43
N GLY A 130 4.47 -10.38 -3.47
CA GLY A 130 4.61 -11.72 -2.87
C GLY A 130 5.78 -11.90 -1.89
N VAL A 131 6.63 -10.90 -1.68
CA VAL A 131 7.73 -10.99 -0.69
C VAL A 131 7.17 -10.85 0.72
N ARG A 132 7.24 -11.92 1.52
CA ARG A 132 6.84 -11.87 2.93
C ARG A 132 7.81 -11.00 3.72
N GLY A 133 7.29 -10.28 4.73
CA GLY A 133 8.14 -9.46 5.60
C GLY A 133 8.84 -8.29 4.90
N ALA A 134 8.50 -7.97 3.64
CA ALA A 134 8.95 -6.75 2.99
C ALA A 134 8.50 -5.53 3.80
N TYR A 135 9.35 -4.53 3.89
CA TYR A 135 9.08 -3.31 4.64
C TYR A 135 9.72 -2.09 3.95
N ALA A 136 9.36 -0.92 4.43
CA ALA A 136 10.02 0.33 4.07
C ALA A 136 10.67 0.94 5.32
N ILE A 137 11.71 1.76 5.14
CA ILE A 137 12.39 2.47 6.21
C ILE A 137 12.82 3.84 5.70
N TYR A 138 12.65 4.87 6.53
CA TYR A 138 13.14 6.20 6.19
C TYR A 138 14.67 6.29 6.32
N MET A 139 15.29 6.94 5.35
CA MET A 139 16.69 7.34 5.46
C MET A 139 16.83 8.42 6.53
N VAL A 140 17.71 8.20 7.51
CA VAL A 140 18.01 9.13 8.59
C VAL A 140 19.47 9.52 8.51
N GLY A 141 19.74 10.83 8.53
CA GLY A 141 21.10 11.39 8.40
C GLY A 141 21.58 11.43 6.95
N ASP A 142 22.82 11.84 6.80
CA ASP A 142 23.46 12.22 5.54
C ASP A 142 24.53 11.23 5.04
N SER A 143 24.72 10.14 5.77
CA SER A 143 25.84 9.19 5.52
C SER A 143 25.78 8.49 4.15
N MET A 144 24.66 8.52 3.47
CA MET A 144 24.47 7.93 2.14
C MET A 144 24.25 9.00 1.05
N GLU A 145 24.41 10.28 1.36
CA GLU A 145 24.42 11.32 0.35
C GLU A 145 25.60 11.19 -0.61
N PRO A 146 25.42 11.52 -1.91
CA PRO A 146 24.21 12.06 -2.54
C PRO A 146 23.23 10.99 -3.05
N ARG A 147 23.42 9.69 -2.71
CA ARG A 147 22.58 8.61 -3.22
C ARG A 147 21.19 8.60 -2.60
N TYR A 148 21.11 8.84 -1.30
CA TYR A 148 19.89 8.96 -0.52
C TYR A 148 19.96 10.18 0.38
N GLU A 149 18.95 11.01 0.29
CA GLU A 149 18.77 12.15 1.17
C GLU A 149 17.95 11.75 2.40
N GLN A 150 18.11 12.51 3.47
CA GLN A 150 17.32 12.32 4.68
C GLN A 150 15.81 12.45 4.36
N GLY A 151 15.00 11.52 4.88
CA GLY A 151 13.55 11.49 4.67
C GLY A 151 13.11 10.65 3.47
N TRP A 152 14.01 10.23 2.59
CA TRP A 152 13.64 9.32 1.50
C TRP A 152 13.23 7.95 2.05
N LEU A 153 12.21 7.35 1.45
CA LEU A 153 11.66 6.07 1.86
C LEU A 153 12.29 4.92 1.06
N LEU A 154 13.02 4.05 1.74
CA LEU A 154 13.73 2.93 1.14
C LEU A 154 12.88 1.65 1.25
N HIS A 155 12.68 0.94 0.13
CA HIS A 155 11.97 -0.33 0.08
C HIS A 155 12.94 -1.49 0.23
N VAL A 156 12.65 -2.42 1.14
CA VAL A 156 13.58 -3.45 1.57
C VAL A 156 13.02 -4.85 1.38
N ASN A 157 13.86 -5.73 0.81
CA ASN A 157 13.59 -7.15 0.69
C ASN A 157 14.49 -7.93 1.67
N PRO A 158 13.91 -8.54 2.74
CA PRO A 158 14.69 -9.22 3.77
C PRO A 158 15.32 -10.55 3.31
N PHE A 159 14.83 -11.12 2.21
CA PHE A 159 15.27 -12.44 1.75
C PHE A 159 16.25 -12.40 0.56
N LYS A 160 16.41 -11.22 -0.04
CA LYS A 160 17.31 -11.10 -1.17
C LYS A 160 18.74 -10.91 -0.66
N PRO A 161 19.71 -11.74 -1.12
CA PRO A 161 21.09 -11.64 -0.65
C PRO A 161 21.71 -10.30 -1.02
N ALA A 162 22.52 -9.77 -0.10
CA ALA A 162 23.35 -8.60 -0.37
C ALA A 162 24.34 -8.90 -1.49
N THR A 163 24.52 -7.97 -2.40
CA THR A 163 25.45 -8.05 -3.52
C THR A 163 26.33 -6.82 -3.55
N HIS A 164 27.56 -6.97 -4.04
CA HIS A 164 28.54 -5.88 -4.11
C HIS A 164 27.95 -4.61 -4.75
N GLU A 165 28.29 -3.46 -4.21
CA GLU A 165 27.80 -2.13 -4.61
C GLU A 165 26.28 -1.89 -4.49
N ARG A 166 25.56 -2.80 -3.85
CA ARG A 166 24.14 -2.58 -3.53
C ARG A 166 23.99 -2.11 -2.08
N ASP A 167 22.95 -1.36 -1.85
CA ASP A 167 22.70 -0.81 -0.52
C ASP A 167 21.92 -1.78 0.34
N VAL A 168 22.26 -1.82 1.63
CA VAL A 168 21.69 -2.75 2.60
C VAL A 168 21.26 -2.03 3.88
N VAL A 169 20.25 -2.60 4.52
CA VAL A 169 19.87 -2.30 5.90
C VAL A 169 20.43 -3.40 6.77
N VAL A 170 21.31 -3.05 7.70
CA VAL A 170 21.96 -3.99 8.62
C VAL A 170 21.42 -3.77 10.02
N PHE A 171 20.86 -4.82 10.60
CA PHE A 171 20.42 -4.85 11.99
C PHE A 171 21.57 -5.42 12.84
N LYS A 172 21.94 -4.68 13.87
CA LYS A 172 23.00 -5.05 14.80
C LYS A 172 22.44 -5.39 16.17
N THR A 173 23.26 -6.07 16.96
CA THR A 173 23.03 -6.22 18.40
C THR A 173 22.83 -4.85 19.05
N GLY A 174 21.99 -4.78 20.09
CA GLY A 174 21.64 -3.52 20.75
C GLY A 174 20.66 -2.65 19.98
N GLN A 175 19.85 -3.24 19.09
CA GLN A 175 18.81 -2.56 18.28
C GLN A 175 19.35 -1.50 17.30
N ALA A 176 20.66 -1.46 17.08
CA ALA A 176 21.25 -0.52 16.14
C ALA A 176 20.99 -0.95 14.70
N VAL A 177 20.71 0.04 13.83
CA VAL A 177 20.45 -0.14 12.40
C VAL A 177 21.41 0.72 11.60
N LEU A 178 21.98 0.17 10.54
CA LEU A 178 22.83 0.90 9.58
C LEU A 178 22.22 0.79 8.19
N ILE A 179 22.25 1.86 7.42
CA ILE A 179 21.97 1.88 5.99
C ILE A 179 23.26 2.28 5.30
N LYS A 180 23.85 1.32 4.56
CA LYS A 180 25.18 1.50 3.94
C LYS A 180 25.24 0.71 2.63
N GLN A 181 26.25 0.96 1.81
CA GLN A 181 26.56 0.16 0.65
C GLN A 181 27.29 -1.13 1.08
N PHE A 182 26.83 -2.26 0.58
CA PHE A 182 27.46 -3.55 0.81
C PHE A 182 28.74 -3.70 -0.04
N VAL A 183 29.84 -4.03 0.59
CA VAL A 183 31.11 -4.34 -0.11
C VAL A 183 31.31 -5.84 -0.19
N ARG A 184 31.48 -6.51 0.94
CA ARG A 184 31.70 -7.95 1.02
C ARG A 184 31.51 -8.49 2.44
N TRP A 185 31.39 -9.79 2.51
CA TRP A 185 31.60 -10.53 3.75
C TRP A 185 33.04 -10.96 3.84
N ASP A 186 33.73 -10.65 4.94
CA ASP A 186 34.99 -11.23 5.34
C ASP A 186 34.74 -12.38 6.31
N SER A 187 35.80 -13.10 6.69
CA SER A 187 35.75 -14.20 7.67
C SER A 187 35.15 -13.77 9.01
N ASN A 188 35.46 -12.57 9.48
CA ASN A 188 35.08 -12.06 10.79
C ASN A 188 34.25 -10.80 10.78
N ALA A 189 33.92 -10.23 9.60
CA ALA A 189 33.23 -8.96 9.53
C ALA A 189 32.37 -8.85 8.27
N LEU A 190 31.32 -8.02 8.38
CA LEU A 190 30.61 -7.41 7.28
C LEU A 190 31.31 -6.10 6.92
N VAL A 191 31.74 -5.98 5.69
CA VAL A 191 32.39 -4.78 5.17
C VAL A 191 31.36 -3.97 4.40
N LEU A 192 31.18 -2.73 4.83
CA LEU A 192 30.23 -1.76 4.30
C LEU A 192 30.98 -0.51 3.85
N TYR A 193 30.36 0.27 3.00
CA TYR A 193 30.88 1.57 2.58
C TYR A 193 29.86 2.68 2.84
N GLN A 194 30.32 3.74 3.46
CA GLN A 194 29.60 4.96 3.68
C GLN A 194 29.98 5.98 2.61
N LEU A 195 29.02 6.72 2.09
CA LEU A 195 29.25 7.68 1.01
C LEU A 195 29.66 9.07 1.56
N ASN A 196 29.16 9.44 2.75
CA ASN A 196 29.40 10.75 3.33
C ASN A 196 29.65 10.69 4.85
N PRO A 197 30.85 11.04 5.34
CA PRO A 197 32.08 11.11 4.56
C PRO A 197 32.44 9.73 3.98
N PRO A 198 33.17 9.65 2.85
CA PRO A 198 33.55 8.39 2.25
C PRO A 198 34.43 7.55 3.20
N GLU A 199 33.92 6.38 3.61
CA GLU A 199 34.60 5.53 4.60
C GLU A 199 34.19 4.07 4.47
N GLU A 200 35.16 3.15 4.62
CA GLU A 200 34.89 1.71 4.77
C GLU A 200 34.64 1.39 6.24
N LEU A 201 33.50 0.78 6.53
CA LEU A 201 33.11 0.37 7.87
C LEU A 201 33.18 -1.15 7.99
N ARG A 202 33.71 -1.64 9.10
CA ARG A 202 33.78 -3.06 9.41
C ARG A 202 32.92 -3.37 10.62
N VAL A 203 31.87 -4.13 10.42
CA VAL A 203 30.95 -4.57 11.47
C VAL A 203 31.33 -6.01 11.83
N PRO A 204 31.72 -6.33 13.07
CA PRO A 204 31.99 -7.70 13.51
C PRO A 204 30.81 -8.62 13.17
N ARG A 205 31.13 -9.85 12.73
CA ARG A 205 30.09 -10.77 12.24
C ARG A 205 29.10 -11.18 13.33
N ASP A 206 29.55 -11.28 14.55
CA ASP A 206 28.75 -11.59 15.75
C ASP A 206 27.82 -10.44 16.18
N GLU A 207 28.09 -9.22 15.74
CA GLU A 207 27.21 -8.09 15.94
C GLU A 207 26.10 -7.97 14.88
N VAL A 208 26.23 -8.64 13.73
CA VAL A 208 25.24 -8.57 12.64
C VAL A 208 24.13 -9.59 12.87
N LEU A 209 22.92 -9.12 13.12
CA LEU A 209 21.74 -9.96 13.25
C LEU A 209 21.13 -10.27 11.88
N GLU A 210 20.89 -9.25 11.08
CA GLU A 210 20.25 -9.36 9.76
C GLU A 210 20.87 -8.35 8.78
N CYS A 211 20.90 -8.72 7.50
CA CYS A 211 21.38 -7.85 6.42
C CYS A 211 20.43 -7.95 5.24
N HIS A 212 19.66 -6.90 5.02
CA HIS A 212 18.54 -6.86 4.07
C HIS A 212 18.87 -5.95 2.89
N LEU A 213 18.49 -6.36 1.68
CA LEU A 213 18.77 -5.59 0.47
C LEU A 213 17.75 -4.48 0.26
N VAL A 214 18.22 -3.26 -0.01
CA VAL A 214 17.40 -2.15 -0.54
C VAL A 214 17.12 -2.42 -2.02
N VAL A 215 15.85 -2.40 -2.40
CA VAL A 215 15.40 -2.75 -3.76
C VAL A 215 14.65 -1.63 -4.48
N GLY A 216 14.39 -0.53 -3.81
CA GLY A 216 13.73 0.64 -4.37
C GLY A 216 13.80 1.81 -3.42
N VAL A 217 13.43 2.98 -3.91
CA VAL A 217 13.42 4.24 -3.17
C VAL A 217 12.29 5.12 -3.68
N ASP A 218 11.58 5.78 -2.75
CA ASP A 218 10.67 6.89 -3.03
C ASP A 218 11.29 8.18 -2.50
N GLN A 219 11.38 9.18 -3.38
CA GLN A 219 11.98 10.49 -3.08
C GLN A 219 10.99 11.45 -2.41
N GLU A 220 9.70 11.14 -2.48
CA GLU A 220 8.62 11.84 -1.80
C GLU A 220 8.17 10.99 -0.61
N GLY A 221 8.71 11.28 0.55
CA GLY A 221 8.33 10.69 1.82
C GLY A 221 7.38 11.57 2.61
#